data_4276035b28a81a5b7b3856e09ebf8ed7
#
_entry.id   4276035b28a81a5b7b3856e09ebf8ed7
#
_cell.length_a   1.000
_cell.length_b   1.000
_cell.length_c   1.000
_cell.angle_alpha   90.00
_cell.angle_beta   90.00
_cell.angle_gamma   90.00
#
_symmetry.space_group_name_H-M   'P 1'
#
loop_
_entity.id
_entity.type
_entity.pdbx_description
1 polymer ?
#
loop_
_entity_poly.entity_id
_entity_poly.type
_entity_poly.pdbx_seq_one_letter_code
_entity_poly.pdbx_strand_id
1 'polypeptide(L)'
;MSYCKDCGREIDWMRKPVGGYIPVDPEPVFVIEGEGAEQFYTEEEGVLTGREAAPGEVRTLEEKINTPLGFVPHWRTCPCRTGGKRT
;
A
#
# COMPACT_ATOMS: atom_id res chain seq x y z
N MET A 1 -3.65 12.09 12.92
CA MET A 1 -3.49 10.64 12.79
C MET A 1 -4.83 9.95 12.79
N SER A 2 -4.94 8.90 12.02
CA SER A 2 -6.20 8.17 11.92
C SER A 2 -5.99 6.72 12.29
N TYR A 3 -7.05 6.07 12.73
CA TYR A 3 -6.99 4.68 13.14
C TYR A 3 -8.16 3.93 12.52
N CYS A 4 -7.91 2.68 12.17
CA CYS A 4 -8.93 1.82 11.62
C CYS A 4 -9.98 1.51 12.69
N LYS A 5 -11.24 1.67 12.34
CA LYS A 5 -12.32 1.41 13.28
C LYS A 5 -12.41 -0.06 13.66
N ASP A 6 -12.01 -0.93 12.75
CA ASP A 6 -12.19 -2.36 12.94
C ASP A 6 -11.05 -3.01 13.70
N CYS A 7 -9.81 -2.63 13.44
CA CYS A 7 -8.68 -3.29 14.07
C CYS A 7 -7.85 -2.38 14.96
N GLY A 8 -8.09 -1.06 14.92
CA GLY A 8 -7.39 -0.13 15.78
C GLY A 8 -5.98 0.23 15.33
N ARG A 9 -5.54 -0.27 14.21
CA ARG A 9 -4.22 0.06 13.70
C ARG A 9 -4.19 1.47 13.12
N GLU A 10 -3.03 2.07 13.16
CA GLU A 10 -2.86 3.40 12.56
C GLU A 10 -2.97 3.30 11.05
N ILE A 11 -3.66 4.28 10.45
CA ILE A 11 -3.79 4.37 9.00
C ILE A 11 -3.57 5.81 8.57
N ASP A 12 -3.34 5.98 7.28
CA ASP A 12 -3.31 7.27 6.63
C ASP A 12 -4.39 7.30 5.56
N TRP A 13 -4.77 8.50 5.14
CA TRP A 13 -5.75 8.67 4.08
C TRP A 13 -5.06 9.20 2.85
N MET A 14 -5.29 8.56 1.72
CA MET A 14 -4.67 8.95 0.48
C MET A 14 -5.74 9.19 -0.57
N ARG A 15 -5.53 10.23 -1.39
CA ARG A 15 -6.48 10.57 -2.43
C ARG A 15 -6.41 9.58 -3.57
N LYS A 16 -7.56 9.12 -4.02
CA LYS A 16 -7.64 8.25 -5.19
C LYS A 16 -7.66 9.09 -6.46
N PRO A 17 -7.13 8.56 -7.57
CA PRO A 17 -7.14 9.31 -8.84
C PRO A 17 -8.52 9.67 -9.33
N VAL A 18 -9.50 8.82 -9.02
CA VAL A 18 -10.88 9.05 -9.48
C VAL A 18 -11.71 9.80 -8.45
N GLY A 19 -11.07 10.33 -7.42
CA GLY A 19 -11.77 11.10 -6.38
C GLY A 19 -11.99 10.28 -5.13
N GLY A 20 -12.20 11.00 -4.02
CA GLY A 20 -12.37 10.35 -2.73
C GLY A 20 -11.05 9.97 -2.10
N TYR A 21 -11.13 9.33 -0.95
CA TYR A 21 -9.95 8.93 -0.19
C TYR A 21 -10.02 7.46 0.14
N ILE A 22 -8.85 6.86 0.34
CA ILE A 22 -8.75 5.45 0.69
C ILE A 22 -7.81 5.34 1.90
N PRO A 23 -8.16 4.51 2.89
CA PRO A 23 -7.24 4.28 4.01
C PRO A 23 -6.09 3.39 3.54
N VAL A 24 -4.87 3.77 3.90
CA VAL A 24 -3.68 3.03 3.56
C VAL A 24 -2.84 2.84 4.81
N ASP A 25 -1.97 1.84 4.78
CA ASP A 25 -1.00 1.67 5.85
C ASP A 25 -0.03 2.85 5.82
N PRO A 26 0.42 3.33 6.99
CA PRO A 26 1.21 4.56 7.01
C PRO A 26 2.61 4.43 6.44
N GLU A 27 3.13 3.21 6.31
CA GLU A 27 4.47 2.99 5.79
C GLU A 27 4.42 2.51 4.35
N PRO A 28 5.04 3.24 3.42
CA PRO A 28 5.07 2.78 2.03
C PRO A 28 6.01 1.61 1.86
N VAL A 29 5.82 0.88 0.75
CA VAL A 29 6.67 -0.25 0.40
C VAL A 29 7.22 -0.03 -0.99
N PHE A 30 8.34 -0.69 -1.29
CA PHE A 30 8.86 -0.69 -2.65
C PHE A 30 8.00 -1.58 -3.54
N VAL A 31 7.66 -1.08 -4.73
CA VAL A 31 6.76 -1.76 -5.65
C VAL A 31 7.54 -2.19 -6.89
N ILE A 32 7.43 -3.48 -7.22
CA ILE A 32 8.01 -4.00 -8.46
C ILE A 32 6.91 -3.99 -9.50
N GLU A 33 6.95 -2.98 -10.35
CA GLU A 33 5.91 -2.80 -11.37
C GLU A 33 6.00 -3.88 -12.43
N GLY A 34 4.82 -4.28 -12.92
CA GLY A 34 4.76 -5.23 -14.01
C GLY A 34 4.87 -6.68 -13.60
N GLU A 35 5.08 -6.97 -12.32
CA GLU A 35 5.25 -8.34 -11.85
C GLU A 35 4.16 -8.78 -10.90
N GLY A 36 2.98 -8.29 -11.09
CA GLY A 36 1.86 -8.67 -10.24
C GLY A 36 0.68 -7.82 -10.57
N ALA A 37 -0.44 -8.10 -9.92
CA ALA A 37 -1.68 -7.39 -10.18
C ALA A 37 -2.17 -6.60 -8.96
N GLU A 38 -1.34 -6.44 -7.95
CA GLU A 38 -1.72 -5.69 -6.77
C GLU A 38 -1.60 -4.19 -7.02
N GLN A 39 -2.50 -3.45 -6.41
CA GLN A 39 -2.52 -2.01 -6.58
C GLN A 39 -1.96 -1.32 -5.35
N PHE A 40 -1.14 -0.30 -5.59
CA PHE A 40 -0.53 0.51 -4.55
C PHE A 40 -0.82 1.97 -4.88
N TYR A 41 -1.00 2.79 -3.88
CA TYR A 41 -1.39 4.18 -4.08
C TYR A 41 -0.22 5.10 -3.84
N THR A 42 -0.09 6.13 -4.68
CA THR A 42 0.94 7.15 -4.54
C THR A 42 0.31 8.52 -4.59
N GLU A 43 1.03 9.51 -4.08
CA GLU A 43 0.53 10.88 -4.10
C GLU A 43 0.69 11.54 -5.46
N GLU A 44 1.68 11.12 -6.21
CA GLU A 44 2.03 11.79 -7.46
C GLU A 44 1.60 11.03 -8.70
N GLU A 45 1.70 9.71 -8.66
CA GLU A 45 1.48 8.91 -9.85
C GLU A 45 0.15 8.17 -9.84
N GLY A 46 -0.65 8.38 -8.80
CA GLY A 46 -1.91 7.67 -8.70
C GLY A 46 -1.72 6.25 -8.24
N VAL A 47 -2.05 5.30 -9.10
CA VAL A 47 -2.02 3.88 -8.74
C VAL A 47 -0.89 3.18 -9.47
N LEU A 48 -0.08 2.45 -8.72
CA LEU A 48 0.92 1.55 -9.30
C LEU A 48 0.40 0.13 -9.22
N THR A 49 0.66 -0.64 -10.27
CA THR A 49 0.27 -2.04 -10.30
C THR A 49 1.52 -2.91 -10.35
N GLY A 50 1.61 -3.89 -9.45
CA GLY A 50 2.76 -4.74 -9.37
C GLY A 50 2.70 -5.61 -8.14
N ARG A 51 3.84 -5.82 -7.52
CA ARG A 51 3.92 -6.55 -6.26
C ARG A 51 4.86 -5.84 -5.31
N GLU A 52 4.70 -6.13 -4.04
CA GLU A 52 5.62 -5.61 -3.05
C GLU A 52 6.97 -6.31 -3.18
N ALA A 53 8.06 -5.55 -3.08
CA ALA A 53 9.39 -6.12 -3.13
C ALA A 53 9.62 -7.04 -1.94
N ALA A 54 10.28 -8.17 -2.19
CA ALA A 54 10.61 -9.12 -1.13
C ALA A 54 11.71 -8.54 -0.24
N PRO A 55 11.81 -9.03 1.01
CA PRO A 55 12.90 -8.59 1.88
C PRO A 55 14.25 -8.85 1.21
N GLY A 56 15.08 -7.82 1.16
CA GLY A 56 16.39 -7.92 0.53
C GLY A 56 16.40 -7.76 -0.97
N GLU A 57 15.25 -7.59 -1.59
CA GLU A 57 15.19 -7.41 -3.04
C GLU A 57 15.67 -6.02 -3.46
N VAL A 58 15.40 -5.02 -2.64
CA VAL A 58 15.85 -3.64 -2.89
C VAL A 58 16.85 -3.30 -1.81
N ARG A 59 18.13 -3.34 -2.13
CA ARG A 59 19.19 -3.25 -1.12
C ARG A 59 20.08 -2.03 -1.25
N THR A 60 20.56 -1.75 -2.47
CA THR A 60 21.50 -0.65 -2.66
C THR A 60 20.76 0.67 -2.73
N LEU A 61 21.50 1.75 -2.50
CA LEU A 61 20.92 3.07 -2.62
C LEU A 61 20.38 3.32 -4.01
N GLU A 62 21.12 2.87 -5.03
CA GLU A 62 20.70 3.02 -6.41
C GLU A 62 19.37 2.30 -6.67
N GLU A 63 19.24 1.07 -6.16
CA GLU A 63 17.99 0.32 -6.30
C GLU A 63 16.85 1.03 -5.61
N LYS A 64 17.11 1.59 -4.42
CA LYS A 64 16.06 2.29 -3.67
C LYS A 64 15.62 3.56 -4.39
N ILE A 65 16.53 4.25 -5.02
CA ILE A 65 16.18 5.47 -5.78
C ILE A 65 15.35 5.12 -7.01
N ASN A 66 15.66 4.01 -7.65
CA ASN A 66 15.01 3.64 -8.91
C ASN A 66 13.74 2.82 -8.75
N THR A 67 13.42 2.42 -7.54
CA THR A 67 12.22 1.62 -7.29
C THR A 67 11.15 2.51 -6.66
N PRO A 68 9.95 2.57 -7.26
CA PRO A 68 8.91 3.44 -6.73
C PRO A 68 8.37 2.92 -5.40
N LEU A 69 7.90 3.86 -4.59
CA LEU A 69 7.24 3.56 -3.34
C LEU A 69 5.74 3.71 -3.52
N GLY A 70 4.99 2.77 -2.96
CA GLY A 70 3.55 2.84 -2.97
C GLY A 70 2.99 2.48 -1.62
N PHE A 71 1.78 2.94 -1.35
CA PHE A 71 1.10 2.67 -0.09
C PHE A 71 0.10 1.54 -0.28
N VAL A 72 0.11 0.61 0.65
CA VAL A 72 -0.77 -0.56 0.60
C VAL A 72 -2.14 -0.15 1.14
N PRO A 73 -3.22 -0.43 0.39
CA PRO A 73 -4.56 -0.18 0.93
C PRO A 73 -4.75 -0.96 2.23
N HIS A 74 -5.22 -0.28 3.25
CA HIS A 74 -5.29 -0.89 4.58
C HIS A 74 -6.19 -2.13 4.61
N TRP A 75 -7.22 -2.16 3.77
CA TRP A 75 -8.13 -3.30 3.78
C TRP A 75 -7.43 -4.61 3.45
N ARG A 76 -6.27 -4.55 2.78
CA ARG A 76 -5.52 -5.78 2.47
C ARG A 76 -4.79 -6.34 3.69
N THR A 77 -4.45 -5.48 4.65
CA THR A 77 -3.70 -5.90 5.83
C THR A 77 -4.54 -5.88 7.09
N CYS A 78 -5.76 -5.39 7.02
CA CYS A 78 -6.61 -5.28 8.18
C CYS A 78 -7.07 -6.67 8.62
N PRO A 79 -6.68 -7.13 9.81
CA PRO A 79 -7.03 -8.49 10.23
C PRO A 79 -8.53 -8.69 10.40
N CYS A 80 -9.24 -7.64 10.71
CA CYS A 80 -10.68 -7.77 10.89
C CYS A 80 -11.40 -8.00 9.57
N ARG A 81 -10.91 -7.40 8.49
CA ARG A 81 -11.53 -7.57 7.18
C ARG A 81 -11.16 -8.90 6.55
N THR A 82 -9.90 -9.30 6.70
CA THR A 82 -9.47 -10.56 6.09
C THR A 82 -9.96 -11.77 6.85
N GLY A 83 -10.16 -11.64 8.15
CA GLY A 83 -10.66 -12.74 8.95
C GLY A 83 -12.15 -12.94 8.83
N GLY A 84 -12.80 -11.95 8.44
CA GLY A 84 -14.19 -12.04 8.28
C GLY A 84 -14.60 -12.74 7.06
N LYS A 85 -14.49 -12.81 7.02
CA LYS A 85 -15.14 -13.06 6.33
C LYS A 85 -16.07 -13.55 6.47
N ARG A 86 -16.46 -13.08 6.78
CA ARG A 86 -17.28 -13.36 7.07
C ARG A 86 -17.92 -13.83 6.61
N THR A 87 -17.77 -14.20 6.70
CA THR A 87 -18.22 -14.48 6.24
C THR A 87 -18.68 -14.54 6.05
#